data_46f33836a60108791dabb75ee951e8d7
#
_entry.id   46f33836a60108791dabb75ee951e8d7
#
_cell.length_a   1.000
_cell.length_b   1.000
_cell.length_c   1.000
_cell.angle_alpha   90.00
_cell.angle_beta   90.00
_cell.angle_gamma   90.00
#
_symmetry.space_group_name_H-M   'P 1'
#
loop_
_entity.id
_entity.type
_entity.pdbx_description
1 polymer ?
#
loop_
_entity_poly.entity_id
_entity_poly.type
_entity_poly.pdbx_seq_one_letter_code
_entity_poly.pdbx_strand_id
1 'polypeptide(L)'
;MYRPKSQRCHKPRDSLFSWSSGFDNFTGLVNWGFLLLTMGGIRLLLENFIKYGIRVDPEQWLIVLTGRHEGGADHPSLILLTYSVVPVVLCLLIEKGLSVEIISYAPGMIAHIINLLVLVMIPMVVIHVKPSGFSLIGATTVCMIYSILFLKLWSYIQVNLWCRNRRSSMSKSHLRRQSLSFHNKNESNSVPNGFVDHEEKNAEATLIHYPDNLNLKDIFYYILAPTLCYELNFPRTNRIRKRFLVKRILEVVVGFQVVMCLFQQWIIPSVKNSLIPFSNMDVAKATERLLKLAIPNHLVWLIFFYLMFHSFLNLVGELLHFADRNFYCDWWNANNIDTFWRSWNMPVHRWAVRHLYKPLVELGYGRMAASVAVFFVSAFFHEYLVSVPLRTYKTWAFMGMMGQIPLSMISKFMEKRYGPRWGNLVVWASLILGQPLCIMMYYHDYVITHIGEDLIDRYGHV
;
A
#
# COMPACT_ATOMS: atom_id res chain seq x y z
N MET A 1 1.50 25.98 -19.95
CA MET A 1 2.17 26.15 -18.65
C MET A 1 1.28 25.58 -17.56
N TYR A 2 1.63 24.38 -17.07
CA TYR A 2 0.86 23.62 -16.10
C TYR A 2 0.79 24.36 -14.75
N ARG A 3 -0.41 24.68 -14.28
CA ARG A 3 -0.67 25.16 -12.92
C ARG A 3 -1.27 24.03 -12.10
N PRO A 4 -0.50 23.26 -11.35
CA PRO A 4 -1.08 22.26 -10.47
C PRO A 4 -1.89 22.95 -9.39
N LYS A 5 -3.20 22.70 -9.39
CA LYS A 5 -4.05 23.08 -8.26
C LYS A 5 -3.62 22.20 -7.09
N SER A 6 -2.95 22.78 -6.11
CA SER A 6 -2.69 22.17 -4.80
C SER A 6 -4.04 21.98 -4.08
N GLN A 7 -4.81 20.97 -4.49
CA GLN A 7 -6.02 20.62 -3.76
C GLN A 7 -5.62 19.85 -2.50
N ARG A 8 -6.05 20.36 -1.34
CA ARG A 8 -5.92 19.64 -0.07
C ARG A 8 -6.57 18.26 -0.23
N CYS A 9 -5.82 17.18 -0.02
CA CYS A 9 -6.30 15.81 -0.09
C CYS A 9 -6.74 15.28 1.28
N HIS A 10 -6.28 15.88 2.35
CA HIS A 10 -6.59 15.47 3.72
C HIS A 10 -7.70 16.32 4.34
N LYS A 11 -8.71 15.62 4.87
CA LYS A 11 -9.80 16.20 5.65
C LYS A 11 -9.96 15.40 6.94
N PRO A 12 -10.39 16.00 8.06
CA PRO A 12 -10.80 15.26 9.24
C PRO A 12 -11.95 14.31 8.86
N ARG A 13 -11.77 13.02 9.04
CA ARG A 13 -12.78 12.00 8.72
C ARG A 13 -12.69 10.87 9.73
N ASP A 14 -13.84 10.32 10.07
CA ASP A 14 -13.93 9.13 10.88
C ASP A 14 -13.65 7.87 10.05
N SER A 15 -13.20 6.82 10.72
CA SER A 15 -13.03 5.50 10.10
C SER A 15 -14.40 4.85 9.87
N LEU A 16 -14.54 4.07 8.78
CA LEU A 16 -15.81 3.49 8.35
C LEU A 16 -16.49 2.64 9.43
N PHE A 17 -15.75 1.84 10.21
CA PHE A 17 -16.27 1.02 11.31
C PHE A 17 -16.36 1.76 12.66
N SER A 18 -16.21 3.08 12.70
CA SER A 18 -16.50 3.83 13.92
C SER A 18 -18.00 4.05 14.06
N TRP A 19 -18.49 4.06 15.30
CA TRP A 19 -19.91 4.29 15.61
C TRP A 19 -20.46 5.62 15.05
N SER A 20 -19.57 6.60 14.84
CA SER A 20 -19.89 7.91 14.29
C SER A 20 -20.12 7.91 12.77
N SER A 21 -19.76 6.85 12.04
CA SER A 21 -19.87 6.79 10.56
C SER A 21 -21.29 6.54 10.05
N GLY A 22 -22.18 5.94 10.88
CA GLY A 22 -23.55 5.58 10.49
C GLY A 22 -23.67 4.55 9.37
N PHE A 23 -22.59 3.81 9.07
CA PHE A 23 -22.55 2.85 7.95
C PHE A 23 -23.22 1.53 8.33
N ASP A 24 -24.18 1.06 7.51
CA ASP A 24 -25.00 -0.14 7.75
C ASP A 24 -25.11 -1.11 6.53
N ASN A 25 -24.54 -0.74 5.37
CA ASN A 25 -24.63 -1.56 4.16
C ASN A 25 -23.58 -2.67 4.10
N PHE A 26 -23.95 -3.90 4.49
CA PHE A 26 -23.09 -5.09 4.50
C PHE A 26 -23.40 -6.09 3.37
N THR A 27 -24.09 -5.69 2.30
CA THR A 27 -24.51 -6.58 1.21
C THR A 27 -23.35 -7.36 0.61
N GLY A 28 -22.19 -6.74 0.43
CA GLY A 28 -20.99 -7.41 -0.07
C GLY A 28 -20.46 -8.48 0.87
N LEU A 29 -20.50 -8.25 2.19
CA LEU A 29 -20.12 -9.27 3.18
C LEU A 29 -21.08 -10.46 3.21
N VAL A 30 -22.37 -10.24 2.93
CA VAL A 30 -23.35 -11.34 2.77
C VAL A 30 -22.99 -12.20 1.56
N ASN A 31 -22.69 -11.60 0.41
CA ASN A 31 -22.23 -12.34 -0.77
C ASN A 31 -20.94 -13.11 -0.50
N TRP A 32 -19.98 -12.47 0.18
CA TRP A 32 -18.75 -13.11 0.62
C TRP A 32 -19.02 -14.33 1.50
N GLY A 33 -19.87 -14.20 2.53
CA GLY A 33 -20.23 -15.29 3.41
C GLY A 33 -20.89 -16.46 2.67
N PHE A 34 -21.77 -16.17 1.71
CA PHE A 34 -22.41 -17.17 0.87
C PHE A 34 -21.40 -17.93 0.01
N LEU A 35 -20.47 -17.24 -0.66
CA LEU A 35 -19.41 -17.87 -1.45
C LEU A 35 -18.49 -18.74 -0.60
N LEU A 36 -18.08 -18.26 0.58
CA LEU A 36 -17.27 -19.05 1.50
C LEU A 36 -18.00 -20.30 2.00
N LEU A 37 -19.29 -20.17 2.33
CA LEU A 37 -20.11 -21.32 2.75
C LEU A 37 -20.22 -22.38 1.64
N THR A 38 -20.41 -21.95 0.40
CA THR A 38 -20.47 -22.83 -0.77
C THR A 38 -19.13 -23.56 -0.98
N MET A 39 -18.00 -22.83 -0.93
CA MET A 39 -16.66 -23.41 -1.03
C MET A 39 -16.37 -24.36 0.13
N GLY A 40 -16.77 -23.98 1.35
CA GLY A 40 -16.68 -24.85 2.54
C GLY A 40 -17.46 -26.14 2.39
N GLY A 41 -18.67 -26.09 1.83
CA GLY A 41 -19.49 -27.26 1.51
C GLY A 41 -18.84 -28.20 0.48
N ILE A 42 -18.29 -27.64 -0.60
CA ILE A 42 -17.52 -28.41 -1.61
C ILE A 42 -16.30 -29.06 -0.97
N ARG A 43 -15.57 -28.32 -0.12
CA ARG A 43 -14.42 -28.85 0.62
C ARG A 43 -14.81 -30.06 1.50
N LEU A 44 -15.88 -29.96 2.29
CA LEU A 44 -16.33 -31.05 3.15
C LEU A 44 -16.73 -32.31 2.35
N LEU A 45 -17.37 -32.13 1.19
CA LEU A 45 -17.64 -33.21 0.26
C LEU A 45 -16.39 -33.93 -0.22
N LEU A 46 -15.35 -33.15 -0.64
CA LEU A 46 -14.07 -33.67 -1.09
C LEU A 46 -13.29 -34.37 0.02
N GLU A 47 -13.30 -33.81 1.24
CA GLU A 47 -12.63 -34.43 2.40
C GLU A 47 -13.23 -35.76 2.81
N ASN A 48 -14.55 -35.95 2.66
CA ASN A 48 -15.23 -37.25 2.90
C ASN A 48 -14.75 -38.33 1.93
N PHE A 49 -14.29 -37.95 0.74
CA PHE A 49 -13.73 -38.87 -0.25
C PHE A 49 -12.25 -39.18 -0.06
N ILE A 50 -11.51 -38.27 0.55
CA ILE A 50 -10.04 -38.34 0.68
C ILE A 50 -9.66 -38.28 2.16
N LYS A 51 -9.84 -39.40 2.86
CA LYS A 51 -9.50 -39.52 4.31
C LYS A 51 -8.01 -39.45 4.57
N TYR A 52 -7.48 -38.29 4.91
CA TYR A 52 -6.16 -38.17 5.55
C TYR A 52 -6.16 -37.12 6.65
N GLY A 53 -5.68 -37.52 7.82
CA GLY A 53 -5.57 -36.67 8.99
C GLY A 53 -4.61 -35.50 8.79
N ILE A 54 -4.93 -34.36 9.39
CA ILE A 54 -4.10 -33.16 9.49
C ILE A 54 -2.92 -33.46 10.44
N ARG A 55 -1.70 -33.34 9.93
CA ARG A 55 -0.48 -33.37 10.77
C ARG A 55 0.08 -31.96 10.84
N VAL A 56 0.10 -31.36 12.03
CA VAL A 56 0.72 -30.07 12.32
C VAL A 56 2.05 -30.32 13.04
N ASP A 57 3.14 -29.83 12.47
CA ASP A 57 4.48 -29.86 13.09
C ASP A 57 4.92 -28.43 13.49
N PRO A 58 4.87 -28.07 14.78
CA PRO A 58 5.21 -26.74 15.26
C PRO A 58 6.71 -26.38 15.16
N GLU A 59 7.64 -27.35 15.08
CA GLU A 59 9.07 -27.07 15.06
C GLU A 59 9.52 -26.48 13.71
N GLN A 60 8.97 -26.98 12.61
CA GLN A 60 9.31 -26.46 11.28
C GLN A 60 8.92 -24.99 11.10
N TRP A 61 7.97 -24.55 11.85
CA TRP A 61 7.47 -23.20 11.79
C TRP A 61 8.40 -22.15 12.41
N LEU A 62 9.01 -22.48 13.55
CA LEU A 62 10.04 -21.67 14.19
C LEU A 62 11.20 -21.41 13.22
N ILE A 63 11.56 -22.38 12.40
CA ILE A 63 12.64 -22.28 11.42
C ILE A 63 12.31 -21.24 10.33
N VAL A 64 11.06 -21.19 9.85
CA VAL A 64 10.62 -20.21 8.81
C VAL A 64 10.57 -18.79 9.38
N LEU A 65 10.19 -18.64 10.65
CA LEU A 65 10.08 -17.32 11.29
C LEU A 65 11.43 -16.75 11.74
N THR A 66 12.26 -17.56 12.35
CA THR A 66 13.52 -17.08 12.94
C THR A 66 14.69 -17.13 11.97
N GLY A 67 14.60 -17.93 10.87
CA GLY A 67 15.76 -18.34 10.11
C GLY A 67 16.70 -19.17 11.01
N ARG A 68 17.17 -20.32 10.60
CA ARG A 68 18.27 -20.98 11.32
C ARG A 68 19.50 -20.10 11.19
N HIS A 69 19.86 -19.42 12.25
CA HIS A 69 21.16 -18.75 12.34
C HIS A 69 22.26 -19.83 12.57
N GLU A 70 22.78 -20.37 11.50
CA GLU A 70 24.08 -21.02 11.56
C GLU A 70 25.15 -19.93 11.44
N GLY A 71 25.57 -19.39 12.58
CA GLY A 71 26.77 -18.58 12.75
C GLY A 71 26.64 -17.10 12.35
N GLY A 72 26.57 -16.25 13.35
CA GLY A 72 26.85 -14.83 13.23
C GLY A 72 25.78 -13.89 13.82
N ALA A 73 26.23 -12.92 14.62
CA ALA A 73 25.38 -11.89 15.25
C ALA A 73 24.88 -10.81 14.27
N ASP A 74 24.96 -11.03 12.97
CA ASP A 74 24.56 -10.04 11.96
C ASP A 74 23.05 -10.07 11.75
N HIS A 75 22.38 -8.96 12.06
CA HIS A 75 20.96 -8.74 11.77
C HIS A 75 20.80 -7.78 10.58
N PRO A 76 20.97 -8.23 9.32
CA PRO A 76 20.93 -7.33 8.14
C PRO A 76 19.60 -6.63 7.95
N SER A 77 18.50 -7.22 8.42
CA SER A 77 17.18 -6.56 8.41
C SER A 77 17.19 -5.29 9.28
N LEU A 78 17.78 -5.32 10.47
CA LEU A 78 17.88 -4.15 11.36
C LEU A 78 18.82 -3.09 10.77
N ILE A 79 19.93 -3.52 10.15
CA ILE A 79 20.85 -2.60 9.47
C ILE A 79 20.13 -1.86 8.35
N LEU A 80 19.37 -2.57 7.50
CA LEU A 80 18.58 -1.93 6.43
C LEU A 80 17.49 -1.01 6.98
N LEU A 81 16.81 -1.41 8.07
CA LEU A 81 15.83 -0.54 8.72
C LEU A 81 16.46 0.77 9.22
N THR A 82 17.64 0.69 9.84
CA THR A 82 18.37 1.88 10.28
C THR A 82 18.84 2.71 9.08
N TYR A 83 19.38 2.06 8.04
CA TYR A 83 19.80 2.73 6.81
C TYR A 83 18.65 3.47 6.09
N SER A 84 17.40 3.03 6.26
CA SER A 84 16.23 3.65 5.62
C SER A 84 16.04 5.14 5.97
N VAL A 85 16.68 5.64 7.03
CA VAL A 85 16.71 7.05 7.41
C VAL A 85 17.55 7.88 6.43
N VAL A 86 18.60 7.29 5.85
CA VAL A 86 19.56 8.00 4.97
C VAL A 86 18.86 8.62 3.74
N PRO A 87 18.10 7.87 2.92
CA PRO A 87 17.41 8.44 1.76
C PRO A 87 16.37 9.51 2.14
N VAL A 88 15.79 9.45 3.35
CA VAL A 88 14.87 10.48 3.85
C VAL A 88 15.61 11.79 4.12
N VAL A 89 16.76 11.71 4.80
CA VAL A 89 17.59 12.90 5.10
C VAL A 89 18.18 13.47 3.80
N LEU A 90 18.65 12.62 2.89
CA LEU A 90 19.16 13.05 1.58
C LEU A 90 18.07 13.80 0.79
N CYS A 91 16.85 13.28 0.78
CA CYS A 91 15.72 13.95 0.12
C CYS A 91 15.49 15.35 0.69
N LEU A 92 15.52 15.51 2.03
CA LEU A 92 15.39 16.82 2.67
C LEU A 92 16.54 17.76 2.32
N LEU A 93 17.79 17.26 2.29
CA LEU A 93 18.96 18.07 1.96
C LEU A 93 18.92 18.57 0.50
N ILE A 94 18.53 17.71 -0.43
CA ILE A 94 18.36 18.08 -1.84
C ILE A 94 17.27 19.16 -1.96
N GLU A 95 16.11 19.00 -1.31
CA GLU A 95 15.03 20.00 -1.33
C GLU A 95 15.45 21.33 -0.70
N LYS A 96 16.24 21.31 0.38
CA LYS A 96 16.82 22.52 0.96
C LYS A 96 17.78 23.20 -0.02
N GLY A 97 18.66 22.44 -0.66
CA GLY A 97 19.58 22.97 -1.67
C GLY A 97 18.85 23.61 -2.85
N LEU A 98 17.73 23.00 -3.28
CA LEU A 98 16.84 23.54 -4.33
C LEU A 98 16.09 24.80 -3.87
N SER A 99 15.70 24.89 -2.59
CA SER A 99 14.95 26.04 -2.06
C SER A 99 15.79 27.31 -1.90
N VAL A 100 17.09 27.14 -1.67
CA VAL A 100 18.10 28.23 -1.51
C VAL A 100 18.85 28.49 -2.83
N GLU A 101 18.49 27.78 -3.91
CA GLU A 101 19.09 27.91 -5.25
C GLU A 101 20.58 27.52 -5.32
N ILE A 102 21.15 26.84 -4.32
CA ILE A 102 22.51 26.26 -4.35
C ILE A 102 22.55 25.12 -5.38
N ILE A 103 21.49 24.34 -5.49
CA ILE A 103 21.34 23.27 -6.48
C ILE A 103 20.40 23.76 -7.57
N SER A 104 20.83 23.71 -8.82
CA SER A 104 19.97 24.06 -9.95
C SER A 104 18.88 22.98 -10.16
N TYR A 105 17.80 23.34 -10.85
CA TYR A 105 16.60 22.48 -10.99
C TYR A 105 16.91 21.10 -11.57
N ALA A 106 17.63 21.03 -12.70
CA ALA A 106 17.86 19.76 -13.39
C ALA A 106 18.73 18.77 -12.59
N PRO A 107 19.92 19.15 -12.05
CA PRO A 107 20.69 18.27 -11.18
C PRO A 107 19.94 17.85 -9.92
N GLY A 108 19.15 18.74 -9.31
CA GLY A 108 18.36 18.41 -8.12
C GLY A 108 17.30 17.34 -8.41
N MET A 109 16.60 17.44 -9.54
CA MET A 109 15.63 16.42 -9.95
C MET A 109 16.29 15.08 -10.29
N ILE A 110 17.47 15.11 -10.95
CA ILE A 110 18.25 13.89 -11.20
C ILE A 110 18.69 13.25 -9.88
N ALA A 111 19.17 14.04 -8.92
CA ALA A 111 19.57 13.54 -7.60
C ALA A 111 18.38 12.88 -6.86
N HIS A 112 17.18 13.44 -6.94
CA HIS A 112 15.98 12.82 -6.40
C HIS A 112 15.63 11.48 -7.07
N ILE A 113 15.71 11.41 -8.41
CA ILE A 113 15.48 10.17 -9.16
C ILE A 113 16.49 9.11 -8.75
N ILE A 114 17.78 9.45 -8.66
CA ILE A 114 18.83 8.53 -8.21
C ILE A 114 18.54 8.04 -6.78
N ASN A 115 18.20 8.94 -5.86
CA ASN A 115 17.86 8.59 -4.48
C ASN A 115 16.69 7.61 -4.41
N LEU A 116 15.64 7.80 -5.21
CA LEU A 116 14.48 6.89 -5.26
C LEU A 116 14.83 5.53 -5.89
N LEU A 117 15.66 5.51 -6.93
CA LEU A 117 16.12 4.26 -7.56
C LEU A 117 16.99 3.46 -6.60
N VAL A 118 17.96 4.11 -5.95
CA VAL A 118 18.83 3.49 -4.94
C VAL A 118 18.01 2.95 -3.77
N LEU A 119 16.99 3.68 -3.32
CA LEU A 119 16.08 3.24 -2.27
C LEU A 119 15.45 1.88 -2.58
N VAL A 120 14.94 1.66 -3.80
CA VAL A 120 14.32 0.39 -4.20
C VAL A 120 15.35 -0.72 -4.42
N MET A 121 16.51 -0.37 -4.98
CA MET A 121 17.54 -1.35 -5.35
C MET A 121 18.30 -1.91 -4.14
N ILE A 122 18.52 -1.14 -3.09
CA ILE A 122 19.31 -1.57 -1.92
C ILE A 122 18.78 -2.85 -1.27
N PRO A 123 17.50 -2.97 -0.88
CA PRO A 123 17.00 -4.21 -0.30
C PRO A 123 17.14 -5.40 -1.25
N MET A 124 16.86 -5.20 -2.53
CA MET A 124 16.96 -6.24 -3.55
C MET A 124 18.39 -6.80 -3.65
N VAL A 125 19.38 -5.91 -3.74
CA VAL A 125 20.80 -6.30 -3.83
C VAL A 125 21.26 -6.97 -2.53
N VAL A 126 20.96 -6.39 -1.38
CA VAL A 126 21.46 -6.91 -0.08
C VAL A 126 20.83 -8.27 0.24
N ILE A 127 19.52 -8.47 0.01
CA ILE A 127 18.84 -9.75 0.20
C ILE A 127 19.38 -10.82 -0.76
N HIS A 128 19.73 -10.42 -1.98
CA HIS A 128 20.32 -11.35 -2.96
C HIS A 128 21.74 -11.76 -2.60
N VAL A 129 22.57 -10.82 -2.15
CA VAL A 129 24.00 -11.06 -1.85
C VAL A 129 24.20 -11.79 -0.51
N LYS A 130 23.36 -11.51 0.50
CA LYS A 130 23.43 -12.14 1.84
C LYS A 130 22.20 -12.99 2.17
N PRO A 131 21.95 -14.09 1.45
CA PRO A 131 20.71 -14.87 1.59
C PRO A 131 20.53 -15.51 2.97
N SER A 132 21.60 -15.96 3.60
CA SER A 132 21.57 -16.67 4.90
C SER A 132 21.25 -15.76 6.09
N GLY A 133 21.38 -14.44 5.95
CA GLY A 133 21.17 -13.50 7.04
C GLY A 133 19.72 -13.00 7.20
N PHE A 134 18.81 -13.31 6.26
CA PHE A 134 17.44 -12.84 6.29
C PHE A 134 16.44 -13.94 6.58
N SER A 135 15.57 -13.73 7.57
CA SER A 135 14.31 -14.46 7.65
C SER A 135 13.34 -13.96 6.58
N LEU A 136 12.42 -14.81 6.11
CA LEU A 136 11.41 -14.42 5.13
C LEU A 136 10.59 -13.22 5.62
N ILE A 137 10.18 -13.23 6.90
CA ILE A 137 9.41 -12.11 7.49
C ILE A 137 10.27 -10.85 7.57
N GLY A 138 11.53 -10.95 7.96
CA GLY A 138 12.45 -9.81 8.00
C GLY A 138 12.66 -9.18 6.63
N ALA A 139 12.90 -9.99 5.60
CA ALA A 139 13.05 -9.54 4.23
C ALA A 139 11.76 -8.86 3.71
N THR A 140 10.59 -9.48 3.94
CA THR A 140 9.29 -8.91 3.54
C THR A 140 9.02 -7.59 4.25
N THR A 141 9.34 -7.48 5.54
CA THR A 141 9.16 -6.24 6.32
C THR A 141 10.04 -5.12 5.78
N VAL A 142 11.31 -5.41 5.48
CA VAL A 142 12.23 -4.46 4.86
C VAL A 142 11.68 -3.99 3.50
N CYS A 143 11.34 -4.90 2.61
CA CYS A 143 10.79 -4.57 1.30
C CYS A 143 9.51 -3.72 1.40
N MET A 144 8.63 -4.02 2.36
CA MET A 144 7.40 -3.25 2.62
C MET A 144 7.71 -1.81 3.05
N ILE A 145 8.63 -1.63 4.00
CA ILE A 145 9.02 -0.30 4.50
C ILE A 145 9.66 0.52 3.39
N TYR A 146 10.56 -0.06 2.60
CA TYR A 146 11.20 0.62 1.48
C TYR A 146 10.21 1.00 0.37
N SER A 147 9.22 0.16 0.09
CA SER A 147 8.13 0.47 -0.84
C SER A 147 7.28 1.65 -0.34
N ILE A 148 6.93 1.66 0.94
CA ILE A 148 6.20 2.77 1.56
C ILE A 148 7.02 4.06 1.52
N LEU A 149 8.31 3.99 1.83
CA LEU A 149 9.22 5.14 1.76
C LEU A 149 9.33 5.70 0.34
N PHE A 150 9.43 4.83 -0.67
CA PHE A 150 9.43 5.25 -2.06
C PHE A 150 8.19 6.08 -2.41
N LEU A 151 7.00 5.59 -2.08
CA LEU A 151 5.75 6.30 -2.34
C LEU A 151 5.69 7.64 -1.58
N LYS A 152 6.13 7.65 -0.33
CA LYS A 152 6.15 8.86 0.51
C LYS A 152 7.15 9.89 0.00
N LEU A 153 8.38 9.49 -0.30
CA LEU A 153 9.39 10.42 -0.80
C LEU A 153 9.01 10.96 -2.19
N TRP A 154 8.44 10.14 -3.05
CA TRP A 154 7.88 10.64 -4.32
C TRP A 154 6.84 11.73 -4.09
N SER A 155 5.89 11.49 -3.18
CA SER A 155 4.88 12.50 -2.84
C SER A 155 5.50 13.78 -2.26
N TYR A 156 6.50 13.65 -1.37
CA TYR A 156 7.21 14.79 -0.77
C TYR A 156 7.91 15.63 -1.83
N ILE A 157 8.68 15.02 -2.71
CA ILE A 157 9.40 15.68 -3.81
C ILE A 157 8.43 16.43 -4.73
N GLN A 158 7.36 15.75 -5.14
CA GLN A 158 6.41 16.31 -6.10
C GLN A 158 5.62 17.49 -5.52
N VAL A 159 5.22 17.43 -4.24
CA VAL A 159 4.50 18.53 -3.58
C VAL A 159 5.41 19.73 -3.38
N ASN A 160 6.65 19.53 -2.96
CA ASN A 160 7.63 20.63 -2.83
C ASN A 160 7.95 21.25 -4.18
N LEU A 161 8.04 20.45 -5.25
CA LEU A 161 8.16 20.95 -6.63
C LEU A 161 6.98 21.86 -7.01
N TRP A 162 5.74 21.45 -6.68
CA TRP A 162 4.55 22.28 -6.94
C TRP A 162 4.59 23.59 -6.15
N CYS A 163 4.99 23.56 -4.88
CA CYS A 163 5.11 24.76 -4.04
C CYS A 163 6.19 25.71 -4.58
N ARG A 164 7.34 25.19 -4.98
CA ARG A 164 8.45 25.95 -5.57
C ARG A 164 8.02 26.64 -6.88
N ASN A 165 7.35 25.92 -7.78
CA ASN A 165 6.85 26.48 -9.04
C ASN A 165 5.79 27.56 -8.79
N ARG A 166 4.93 27.39 -7.79
CA ARG A 166 3.92 28.40 -7.40
C ARG A 166 4.57 29.66 -6.87
N ARG A 167 5.61 29.53 -6.01
CA ARG A 167 6.36 30.67 -5.46
C ARG A 167 7.06 31.47 -6.58
N SER A 168 7.73 30.80 -7.50
CA SER A 168 8.36 31.44 -8.66
C SER A 168 7.34 32.17 -9.56
N SER A 169 6.17 31.58 -9.79
CA SER A 169 5.11 32.23 -10.58
C SER A 169 4.54 33.47 -9.88
N MET A 170 4.34 33.43 -8.56
CA MET A 170 3.86 34.59 -7.79
C MET A 170 4.90 35.72 -7.77
N SER A 171 6.17 35.42 -7.57
CA SER A 171 7.25 36.41 -7.62
C SER A 171 7.31 37.11 -9.00
N LYS A 172 7.22 36.35 -10.09
CA LYS A 172 7.17 36.91 -11.44
C LYS A 172 5.94 37.78 -11.69
N SER A 173 4.78 37.44 -11.14
CA SER A 173 3.56 38.24 -11.26
C SER A 173 3.64 39.54 -10.46
N HIS A 174 4.26 39.54 -9.27
CA HIS A 174 4.50 40.75 -8.48
C HIS A 174 5.48 41.70 -9.18
N LEU A 175 6.58 41.18 -9.72
CA LEU A 175 7.53 41.98 -10.50
C LEU A 175 6.86 42.60 -11.76
N ARG A 176 6.00 41.82 -12.45
CA ARG A 176 5.24 42.33 -13.60
C ARG A 176 4.22 43.39 -13.20
N ARG A 177 3.56 43.26 -12.05
CA ARG A 177 2.66 44.30 -11.52
C ARG A 177 3.41 45.56 -11.11
N GLN A 178 4.56 45.42 -10.46
CA GLN A 178 5.41 46.56 -10.13
C GLN A 178 5.90 47.30 -11.38
N SER A 179 6.36 46.59 -12.43
CA SER A 179 6.78 47.20 -13.69
C SER A 179 5.61 47.90 -14.41
N LEU A 180 4.39 47.40 -14.31
CA LEU A 180 3.20 48.07 -14.85
C LEU A 180 2.73 49.28 -14.00
N SER A 181 2.95 49.24 -12.66
CA SER A 181 2.59 50.34 -11.76
C SER A 181 3.56 51.53 -11.88
N PHE A 182 4.78 51.35 -12.37
CA PHE A 182 5.70 52.46 -12.71
C PHE A 182 5.26 53.22 -13.97
N HIS A 183 4.39 52.61 -14.80
CA HIS A 183 3.89 53.25 -16.03
C HIS A 183 2.57 54.02 -15.85
N ASN A 184 1.84 53.80 -14.72
CA ASN A 184 0.54 54.44 -14.46
C ASN A 184 0.50 55.17 -13.11
N LYS A 185 1.40 56.11 -12.91
CA LYS A 185 1.30 57.10 -11.82
C LYS A 185 0.60 58.33 -12.34
N ASN A 186 -0.68 58.24 -12.69
CA ASN A 186 -1.64 59.35 -12.70
C ASN A 186 -3.03 58.72 -12.73
N GLU A 187 -3.74 58.91 -11.68
CA GLU A 187 -5.20 58.93 -11.47
C GLU A 187 -5.70 58.11 -10.28
N SER A 188 -6.17 58.91 -9.34
CA SER A 188 -7.36 58.80 -8.46
C SER A 188 -7.46 57.68 -7.43
N ASN A 189 -7.55 58.19 -6.21
CA ASN A 189 -8.14 57.62 -5.01
C ASN A 189 -9.51 56.96 -5.23
N SER A 190 -9.64 55.69 -4.86
CA SER A 190 -10.87 55.16 -4.26
C SER A 190 -10.57 53.98 -3.37
N VAL A 191 -10.85 54.12 -2.10
CA VAL A 191 -10.79 53.12 -1.03
C VAL A 191 -12.06 52.26 -1.16
N PRO A 192 -12.01 50.95 -1.19
CA PRO A 192 -13.14 50.11 -0.81
C PRO A 192 -12.90 49.56 0.60
N ASN A 193 -13.76 49.96 1.55
CA ASN A 193 -13.98 49.27 2.79
C ASN A 193 -14.48 47.85 2.51
N GLY A 194 -13.67 46.83 2.75
CA GLY A 194 -14.07 45.46 2.85
C GLY A 194 -13.82 44.97 4.28
N PHE A 195 -14.86 44.71 5.02
CA PHE A 195 -14.83 43.92 6.23
C PHE A 195 -14.34 42.54 5.87
N VAL A 196 -13.08 42.22 6.15
CA VAL A 196 -12.51 40.87 6.05
C VAL A 196 -12.48 40.35 7.48
N ASP A 197 -13.21 39.25 7.70
CA ASP A 197 -13.30 38.60 9.01
C ASP A 197 -11.92 38.37 9.63
N HIS A 198 -11.72 38.87 10.81
CA HIS A 198 -10.48 38.74 11.60
C HIS A 198 -10.17 37.31 12.01
N GLU A 199 -11.14 36.39 12.00
CA GLU A 199 -10.95 34.97 12.30
C GLU A 199 -10.26 34.19 11.15
N GLU A 200 -10.56 34.47 9.88
CA GLU A 200 -9.88 33.87 8.75
C GLU A 200 -8.41 34.30 8.66
N LYS A 201 -8.09 35.56 8.94
CA LYS A 201 -6.71 36.05 8.93
C LYS A 201 -5.84 35.43 10.03
N ASN A 202 -6.39 35.17 11.23
CA ASN A 202 -5.67 34.52 12.31
C ASN A 202 -5.43 33.01 12.03
N ALA A 203 -6.34 32.34 11.32
CA ALA A 203 -6.16 30.94 10.88
C ALA A 203 -5.10 30.82 9.77
N GLU A 204 -5.02 31.76 8.83
CA GLU A 204 -4.00 31.80 7.80
C GLU A 204 -2.59 32.07 8.35
N ALA A 205 -2.48 32.90 9.41
CA ALA A 205 -1.20 33.24 10.03
C ALA A 205 -0.51 32.06 10.76
N THR A 206 -1.25 30.97 11.04
CA THR A 206 -0.71 29.76 11.71
C THR A 206 -0.31 28.65 10.73
N LEU A 207 -0.59 28.80 9.45
CA LEU A 207 -0.27 27.78 8.44
C LEU A 207 1.20 27.82 8.03
N ILE A 208 1.81 26.64 7.97
CA ILE A 208 3.18 26.47 7.47
C ILE A 208 3.19 26.66 5.95
N HIS A 209 4.10 27.52 5.47
CA HIS A 209 4.31 27.79 4.07
C HIS A 209 5.67 27.25 3.59
N TYR A 210 5.79 27.04 2.29
CA TYR A 210 7.08 26.69 1.69
C TYR A 210 7.98 27.94 1.65
N PRO A 211 9.25 27.88 2.10
CA PRO A 211 10.08 26.71 2.42
C PRO A 211 10.15 26.31 3.91
N ASP A 212 9.34 26.88 4.80
CA ASP A 212 9.43 26.66 6.27
C ASP A 212 9.09 25.22 6.68
N ASN A 213 8.42 24.47 5.78
CA ASN A 213 8.16 23.03 5.92
C ASN A 213 9.42 22.17 5.76
N LEU A 214 10.54 22.71 5.23
CA LEU A 214 11.75 21.94 4.98
C LEU A 214 12.59 21.76 6.23
N ASN A 215 12.09 21.01 7.20
CA ASN A 215 12.77 20.68 8.45
C ASN A 215 12.62 19.20 8.81
N LEU A 216 13.51 18.70 9.68
CA LEU A 216 13.51 17.29 10.11
C LEU A 216 12.20 16.89 10.81
N LYS A 217 11.61 17.78 11.62
CA LYS A 217 10.38 17.50 12.35
C LYS A 217 9.21 17.24 11.42
N ASP A 218 9.09 18.02 10.35
CA ASP A 218 7.99 17.89 9.38
C ASP A 218 8.13 16.61 8.56
N ILE A 219 9.32 16.35 7.98
CA ILE A 219 9.52 15.15 7.16
C ILE A 219 9.36 13.87 7.99
N PHE A 220 9.92 13.79 9.21
CA PHE A 220 9.76 12.60 10.05
C PHE A 220 8.32 12.43 10.56
N TYR A 221 7.62 13.52 10.88
CA TYR A 221 6.19 13.44 11.15
C TYR A 221 5.43 12.83 9.97
N TYR A 222 5.69 13.30 8.75
CA TYR A 222 5.09 12.76 7.54
C TYR A 222 5.45 11.28 7.30
N ILE A 223 6.72 10.91 7.48
CA ILE A 223 7.17 9.51 7.31
C ILE A 223 6.42 8.57 8.27
N LEU A 224 6.12 9.00 9.48
CA LEU A 224 5.38 8.20 10.46
C LEU A 224 3.86 8.30 10.29
N ALA A 225 3.33 9.39 9.75
CA ALA A 225 1.88 9.60 9.58
C ALA A 225 1.25 8.52 8.68
N PRO A 226 0.02 8.05 9.00
CA PRO A 226 -0.66 6.99 8.26
C PRO A 226 -1.25 7.47 6.93
N THR A 227 -0.43 8.07 6.09
CA THR A 227 -0.79 8.57 4.75
C THR A 227 0.39 8.45 3.80
N LEU A 228 0.12 8.33 2.50
CA LEU A 228 1.15 8.33 1.45
C LEU A 228 1.23 9.67 0.71
N CYS A 229 0.26 10.57 0.94
CA CYS A 229 0.25 11.89 0.31
C CYS A 229 0.78 12.94 1.28
N TYR A 230 1.83 13.65 0.89
CA TYR A 230 2.36 14.77 1.66
C TYR A 230 1.49 16.02 1.52
N GLU A 231 1.28 16.72 2.63
CA GLU A 231 0.73 18.07 2.70
C GLU A 231 1.52 18.90 3.72
N LEU A 232 1.66 20.21 3.47
CA LEU A 232 2.37 21.11 4.38
C LEU A 232 1.67 21.21 5.74
N ASN A 233 0.34 21.13 5.74
CA ASN A 233 -0.50 21.25 6.92
C ASN A 233 -1.48 20.07 6.98
N PHE A 234 -1.19 19.10 7.82
CA PHE A 234 -2.07 17.96 8.07
C PHE A 234 -3.18 18.32 9.06
N PRO A 235 -4.40 17.81 8.86
CA PRO A 235 -5.45 17.96 9.87
C PRO A 235 -5.06 17.20 11.15
N ARG A 236 -5.21 17.84 12.30
CA ARG A 236 -4.81 17.28 13.60
C ARG A 236 -5.97 17.21 14.58
N THR A 237 -5.94 16.22 15.47
CA THR A 237 -6.85 16.12 16.61
C THR A 237 -6.27 16.87 17.83
N ASN A 238 -7.14 17.47 18.63
CA ASN A 238 -6.70 18.27 19.78
C ASN A 238 -6.21 17.41 20.97
N ARG A 239 -6.63 16.14 21.07
CA ARG A 239 -6.29 15.26 22.19
C ARG A 239 -6.20 13.79 21.77
N ILE A 240 -5.39 13.02 22.52
CA ILE A 240 -5.33 11.55 22.42
C ILE A 240 -6.47 10.95 23.25
N ARG A 241 -7.27 10.08 22.63
CA ARG A 241 -8.37 9.36 23.28
C ARG A 241 -7.83 8.07 23.93
N LYS A 242 -7.43 8.11 25.19
CA LYS A 242 -6.75 6.99 25.88
C LYS A 242 -7.49 5.64 25.77
N ARG A 243 -8.82 5.61 25.98
CA ARG A 243 -9.62 4.39 25.86
C ARG A 243 -9.60 3.82 24.44
N PHE A 244 -9.67 4.69 23.43
CA PHE A 244 -9.57 4.28 22.02
C PHE A 244 -8.17 3.72 21.73
N LEU A 245 -7.12 4.38 22.20
CA LEU A 245 -5.73 3.96 22.02
C LEU A 245 -5.49 2.55 22.60
N VAL A 246 -5.88 2.31 23.86
CA VAL A 246 -5.74 1.00 24.51
C VAL A 246 -6.49 -0.08 23.75
N LYS A 247 -7.73 0.20 23.31
CA LYS A 247 -8.49 -0.74 22.47
C LYS A 247 -7.75 -1.10 21.19
N ARG A 248 -7.17 -0.12 20.48
CA ARG A 248 -6.41 -0.36 19.25
C ARG A 248 -5.14 -1.16 19.50
N ILE A 249 -4.43 -0.91 20.60
CA ILE A 249 -3.24 -1.69 20.98
C ILE A 249 -3.63 -3.16 21.21
N LEU A 250 -4.66 -3.43 21.99
CA LEU A 250 -5.12 -4.79 22.25
C LEU A 250 -5.54 -5.52 20.96
N GLU A 251 -6.27 -4.84 20.08
CA GLU A 251 -6.66 -5.41 18.78
C GLU A 251 -5.45 -5.75 17.90
N VAL A 252 -4.42 -4.89 17.89
CA VAL A 252 -3.19 -5.14 17.12
C VAL A 252 -2.45 -6.34 17.68
N VAL A 253 -2.27 -6.44 19.00
CA VAL A 253 -1.54 -7.55 19.64
C VAL A 253 -2.28 -8.88 19.45
N VAL A 254 -3.57 -8.93 19.79
CA VAL A 254 -4.38 -10.15 19.67
C VAL A 254 -4.55 -10.55 18.20
N GLY A 255 -4.84 -9.59 17.33
CA GLY A 255 -5.01 -9.85 15.90
C GLY A 255 -3.75 -10.40 15.25
N PHE A 256 -2.58 -9.89 15.61
CA PHE A 256 -1.30 -10.44 15.14
C PHE A 256 -1.10 -11.89 15.56
N GLN A 257 -1.37 -12.23 16.83
CA GLN A 257 -1.28 -13.62 17.31
C GLN A 257 -2.26 -14.54 16.58
N VAL A 258 -3.49 -14.09 16.35
CA VAL A 258 -4.49 -14.87 15.61
C VAL A 258 -4.04 -15.15 14.19
N VAL A 259 -3.53 -14.14 13.48
CA VAL A 259 -2.98 -14.30 12.12
C VAL A 259 -1.86 -15.33 12.13
N MET A 260 -0.94 -15.23 13.08
CA MET A 260 0.18 -16.16 13.21
C MET A 260 -0.29 -17.61 13.47
N CYS A 261 -1.24 -17.80 14.36
CA CYS A 261 -1.82 -19.13 14.61
C CYS A 261 -2.50 -19.73 13.37
N LEU A 262 -3.25 -18.92 12.61
CA LEU A 262 -3.91 -19.38 11.38
C LEU A 262 -2.90 -19.75 10.29
N PHE A 263 -1.81 -19.00 10.17
CA PHE A 263 -0.71 -19.36 9.27
C PHE A 263 -0.11 -20.72 9.64
N GLN A 264 0.17 -20.94 10.94
CA GLN A 264 0.74 -22.20 11.43
C GLN A 264 -0.15 -23.41 11.13
N GLN A 265 -1.41 -23.31 11.58
CA GLN A 265 -2.30 -24.46 11.59
C GLN A 265 -2.89 -24.78 10.21
N TRP A 266 -3.11 -23.75 9.37
CA TRP A 266 -3.87 -23.95 8.14
C TRP A 266 -3.09 -23.63 6.87
N ILE A 267 -2.44 -22.48 6.79
CA ILE A 267 -1.83 -22.04 5.53
C ILE A 267 -0.63 -22.93 5.18
N ILE A 268 0.33 -23.07 6.09
CA ILE A 268 1.57 -23.83 5.83
C ILE A 268 1.29 -25.27 5.43
N PRO A 269 0.47 -26.07 6.18
CA PRO A 269 0.16 -27.43 5.78
C PRO A 269 -0.59 -27.52 4.44
N SER A 270 -1.53 -26.58 4.20
CA SER A 270 -2.28 -26.56 2.94
C SER A 270 -1.39 -26.32 1.73
N VAL A 271 -0.44 -25.38 1.86
CA VAL A 271 0.51 -25.05 0.80
C VAL A 271 1.51 -26.20 0.57
N LYS A 272 2.04 -26.82 1.64
CA LYS A 272 2.91 -28.02 1.52
C LYS A 272 2.21 -29.15 0.76
N ASN A 273 0.97 -29.43 1.12
CA ASN A 273 0.20 -30.52 0.48
C ASN A 273 -0.23 -30.23 -0.97
N SER A 274 -0.06 -28.99 -1.45
CA SER A 274 -0.36 -28.63 -2.85
C SER A 274 0.81 -28.90 -3.80
N LEU A 275 2.01 -29.11 -3.29
CA LEU A 275 3.24 -29.18 -4.09
C LEU A 275 3.18 -30.29 -5.15
N ILE A 276 2.94 -31.55 -4.72
CA ILE A 276 2.93 -32.70 -5.63
C ILE A 276 1.81 -32.64 -6.69
N PRO A 277 0.52 -32.41 -6.31
CA PRO A 277 -0.52 -32.25 -7.31
C PRO A 277 -0.25 -31.15 -8.33
N PHE A 278 0.39 -30.07 -7.90
CA PHE A 278 0.73 -28.96 -8.78
C PHE A 278 1.90 -29.29 -9.71
N SER A 279 2.95 -29.92 -9.18
CA SER A 279 4.12 -30.38 -9.94
C SER A 279 3.73 -31.43 -11.00
N ASN A 280 2.84 -32.36 -10.66
CA ASN A 280 2.38 -33.42 -11.57
C ASN A 280 1.31 -32.94 -12.58
N MET A 281 0.96 -31.65 -12.59
CA MET A 281 -0.10 -31.09 -13.45
C MET A 281 -1.45 -31.83 -13.30
N ASP A 282 -1.72 -32.42 -12.12
CA ASP A 282 -3.01 -33.03 -11.80
C ASP A 282 -4.05 -31.95 -11.51
N VAL A 283 -4.76 -31.51 -12.55
CA VAL A 283 -5.70 -30.39 -12.49
C VAL A 283 -6.80 -30.63 -11.44
N ALA A 284 -7.30 -31.87 -11.31
CA ALA A 284 -8.36 -32.17 -10.36
C ALA A 284 -7.89 -32.00 -8.90
N LYS A 285 -6.74 -32.60 -8.56
CA LYS A 285 -6.14 -32.47 -7.23
C LYS A 285 -5.59 -31.06 -6.98
N ALA A 286 -4.98 -30.41 -7.98
CA ALA A 286 -4.54 -29.03 -7.85
C ALA A 286 -5.71 -28.09 -7.54
N THR A 287 -6.85 -28.25 -8.23
CA THR A 287 -8.09 -27.49 -7.95
C THR A 287 -8.63 -27.76 -6.54
N GLU A 288 -8.64 -29.02 -6.10
CA GLU A 288 -9.01 -29.37 -4.73
C GLU A 288 -8.13 -28.63 -3.69
N ARG A 289 -6.82 -28.65 -3.89
CA ARG A 289 -5.87 -27.96 -3.00
C ARG A 289 -6.05 -26.46 -3.03
N LEU A 290 -6.31 -25.89 -4.19
CA LEU A 290 -6.63 -24.46 -4.32
C LEU A 290 -7.87 -24.08 -3.49
N LEU A 291 -8.95 -24.86 -3.60
CA LEU A 291 -10.18 -24.63 -2.83
C LEU A 291 -9.96 -24.81 -1.30
N LYS A 292 -9.16 -25.81 -0.91
CA LYS A 292 -8.77 -25.99 0.50
C LYS A 292 -7.97 -24.81 1.04
N LEU A 293 -7.08 -24.24 0.26
CA LEU A 293 -6.30 -23.07 0.64
C LEU A 293 -7.12 -21.77 0.61
N ALA A 294 -8.11 -21.67 -0.27
CA ALA A 294 -8.89 -20.44 -0.47
C ALA A 294 -9.60 -19.97 0.82
N ILE A 295 -10.20 -20.87 1.59
CA ILE A 295 -10.94 -20.53 2.81
C ILE A 295 -10.02 -19.97 3.90
N PRO A 296 -8.97 -20.67 4.36
CA PRO A 296 -8.09 -20.15 5.40
C PRO A 296 -7.32 -18.90 4.94
N ASN A 297 -6.89 -18.85 3.67
CA ASN A 297 -6.23 -17.69 3.12
C ASN A 297 -7.13 -16.45 3.18
N HIS A 298 -8.38 -16.59 2.77
CA HIS A 298 -9.28 -15.44 2.75
C HIS A 298 -9.67 -14.99 4.16
N LEU A 299 -9.83 -15.91 5.12
CA LEU A 299 -10.04 -15.59 6.52
C LEU A 299 -8.86 -14.81 7.10
N VAL A 300 -7.64 -15.28 6.86
CA VAL A 300 -6.41 -14.58 7.27
C VAL A 300 -6.32 -13.20 6.62
N TRP A 301 -6.61 -13.10 5.32
CA TRP A 301 -6.60 -11.83 4.61
C TRP A 301 -7.59 -10.82 5.19
N LEU A 302 -8.80 -11.26 5.55
CA LEU A 302 -9.83 -10.40 6.12
C LEU A 302 -9.45 -9.90 7.53
N ILE A 303 -8.91 -10.81 8.36
CA ILE A 303 -8.40 -10.44 9.69
C ILE A 303 -7.22 -9.47 9.55
N PHE A 304 -6.29 -9.74 8.62
CA PHE A 304 -5.16 -8.86 8.34
C PHE A 304 -5.61 -7.49 7.83
N PHE A 305 -6.63 -7.45 6.96
CA PHE A 305 -7.23 -6.21 6.50
C PHE A 305 -7.73 -5.37 7.69
N TYR A 306 -8.54 -5.95 8.58
CA TYR A 306 -9.04 -5.26 9.77
C TYR A 306 -7.89 -4.81 10.67
N LEU A 307 -6.93 -5.70 10.91
CA LEU A 307 -5.77 -5.43 11.76
C LEU A 307 -4.96 -4.25 11.23
N MET A 308 -4.63 -4.23 9.93
CA MET A 308 -3.78 -3.21 9.32
C MET A 308 -4.54 -1.89 9.13
N PHE A 309 -5.65 -1.92 8.39
CA PHE A 309 -6.33 -0.69 7.96
C PHE A 309 -7.21 -0.09 9.05
N HIS A 310 -7.82 -0.89 9.91
CA HIS A 310 -8.64 -0.36 10.98
C HIS A 310 -7.88 -0.20 12.29
N SER A 311 -7.21 -1.24 12.79
CA SER A 311 -6.59 -1.17 14.12
C SER A 311 -5.25 -0.45 14.10
N PHE A 312 -4.30 -0.88 13.25
CA PHE A 312 -2.94 -0.32 13.23
C PHE A 312 -2.89 1.12 12.70
N LEU A 313 -3.51 1.43 11.56
CA LEU A 313 -3.50 2.80 11.05
C LEU A 313 -4.22 3.79 11.97
N ASN A 314 -5.30 3.36 12.66
CA ASN A 314 -5.96 4.17 13.67
C ASN A 314 -5.11 4.34 14.95
N LEU A 315 -4.37 3.31 15.35
CA LEU A 315 -3.40 3.38 16.45
C LEU A 315 -2.34 4.45 16.16
N VAL A 316 -1.68 4.34 15.01
CA VAL A 316 -0.66 5.30 14.58
C VAL A 316 -1.24 6.71 14.44
N GLY A 317 -2.43 6.83 13.83
CA GLY A 317 -3.12 8.10 13.68
C GLY A 317 -3.48 8.75 15.01
N GLU A 318 -3.86 7.96 16.03
CA GLU A 318 -4.15 8.50 17.36
C GLU A 318 -2.90 9.00 18.09
N LEU A 319 -1.79 8.23 18.00
CA LEU A 319 -0.50 8.61 18.59
C LEU A 319 0.07 9.90 17.98
N LEU A 320 -0.12 10.09 16.68
CA LEU A 320 0.40 11.25 15.94
C LEU A 320 -0.59 12.41 15.82
N HIS A 321 -1.73 12.35 16.50
CA HIS A 321 -2.80 13.34 16.36
C HIS A 321 -3.30 13.53 14.92
N PHE A 322 -3.16 12.53 14.05
CA PHE A 322 -3.57 12.59 12.65
C PHE A 322 -5.09 12.42 12.53
N ALA A 323 -5.79 13.37 11.89
CA ALA A 323 -7.26 13.42 11.92
C ALA A 323 -7.93 12.79 10.68
N ASP A 324 -7.25 12.65 9.53
CA ASP A 324 -7.86 11.98 8.35
C ASP A 324 -7.80 10.47 8.50
N ARG A 325 -8.88 9.88 9.05
CA ARG A 325 -9.01 8.45 9.36
C ARG A 325 -9.71 7.64 8.27
N ASN A 326 -9.87 8.21 7.08
CA ASN A 326 -10.48 7.50 5.94
C ASN A 326 -9.43 6.63 5.24
N PHE A 327 -9.14 5.46 5.82
CA PHE A 327 -8.16 4.50 5.31
C PHE A 327 -8.76 3.52 4.31
N TYR A 328 -10.07 3.30 4.33
CA TYR A 328 -10.83 2.42 3.44
C TYR A 328 -12.28 2.89 3.36
N CYS A 329 -12.98 2.47 2.31
CA CYS A 329 -14.42 2.60 2.15
C CYS A 329 -15.07 1.21 2.17
N ASP A 330 -16.32 1.10 1.81
CA ASP A 330 -17.10 -0.15 1.77
C ASP A 330 -16.77 -1.04 0.55
N TRP A 331 -15.49 -1.38 0.39
CA TRP A 331 -14.96 -2.17 -0.72
C TRP A 331 -15.65 -3.54 -0.89
N TRP A 332 -16.20 -4.12 0.18
CA TRP A 332 -16.97 -5.38 0.14
C TRP A 332 -18.29 -5.26 -0.62
N ASN A 333 -18.79 -4.05 -0.82
CA ASN A 333 -19.96 -3.74 -1.63
C ASN A 333 -19.60 -3.33 -3.07
N ALA A 334 -18.35 -3.39 -3.46
CA ALA A 334 -17.91 -2.97 -4.79
C ALA A 334 -18.61 -3.79 -5.89
N ASN A 335 -19.30 -3.09 -6.79
CA ASN A 335 -20.05 -3.71 -7.88
C ASN A 335 -19.16 -4.20 -9.03
N ASN A 336 -17.91 -3.77 -9.07
CA ASN A 336 -16.92 -4.16 -10.07
C ASN A 336 -15.49 -4.00 -9.52
N ILE A 337 -14.51 -4.53 -10.22
CA ILE A 337 -13.09 -4.49 -9.84
C ILE A 337 -12.54 -3.06 -9.73
N ASP A 338 -12.96 -2.12 -10.60
CA ASP A 338 -12.52 -0.73 -10.49
C ASP A 338 -12.98 -0.08 -9.18
N THR A 339 -14.23 -0.31 -8.78
CA THR A 339 -14.79 0.21 -7.53
C THR A 339 -14.07 -0.40 -6.34
N PHE A 340 -13.74 -1.70 -6.40
CA PHE A 340 -12.92 -2.36 -5.38
C PHE A 340 -11.56 -1.66 -5.21
N TRP A 341 -10.79 -1.48 -6.29
CA TRP A 341 -9.46 -0.84 -6.21
C TRP A 341 -9.50 0.61 -5.74
N ARG A 342 -10.62 1.31 -5.95
CA ARG A 342 -10.81 2.70 -5.47
C ARG A 342 -11.19 2.79 -4.00
N SER A 343 -11.65 1.70 -3.37
CA SER A 343 -12.28 1.74 -2.05
C SER A 343 -11.53 0.95 -0.97
N TRP A 344 -10.78 -0.11 -1.31
CA TRP A 344 -10.19 -0.99 -0.29
C TRP A 344 -8.95 -0.41 0.41
N ASN A 345 -8.15 0.42 -0.29
CA ASN A 345 -6.92 1.05 0.24
C ASN A 345 -6.86 2.52 -0.19
N MET A 346 -7.49 3.38 0.60
CA MET A 346 -7.60 4.81 0.29
C MET A 346 -6.25 5.55 0.28
N PRO A 347 -5.28 5.29 1.18
CA PRO A 347 -3.95 5.87 1.10
C PRO A 347 -3.27 5.64 -0.26
N VAL A 348 -3.27 4.39 -0.74
CA VAL A 348 -2.67 4.03 -2.04
C VAL A 348 -3.48 4.62 -3.19
N HIS A 349 -4.80 4.53 -3.15
CA HIS A 349 -5.66 5.10 -4.19
C HIS A 349 -5.46 6.62 -4.33
N ARG A 350 -5.45 7.36 -3.23
CA ARG A 350 -5.22 8.82 -3.24
C ARG A 350 -3.85 9.16 -3.80
N TRP A 351 -2.82 8.41 -3.39
CA TRP A 351 -1.48 8.57 -3.91
C TRP A 351 -1.43 8.35 -5.42
N ALA A 352 -1.97 7.23 -5.90
CA ALA A 352 -1.97 6.88 -7.32
C ALA A 352 -2.70 7.92 -8.18
N VAL A 353 -3.85 8.40 -7.70
CA VAL A 353 -4.62 9.44 -8.42
C VAL A 353 -3.88 10.79 -8.42
N ARG A 354 -3.32 11.21 -7.28
CA ARG A 354 -2.70 12.53 -7.12
C ARG A 354 -1.34 12.64 -7.80
N HIS A 355 -0.52 11.59 -7.68
CA HIS A 355 0.89 11.64 -8.05
C HIS A 355 1.23 10.95 -9.36
N LEU A 356 0.34 10.12 -9.89
CA LEU A 356 0.57 9.37 -11.12
C LEU A 356 -0.55 9.60 -12.15
N TYR A 357 -1.79 9.27 -11.83
CA TYR A 357 -2.90 9.32 -12.80
C TYR A 357 -3.18 10.75 -13.32
N LYS A 358 -3.43 11.70 -12.39
CA LYS A 358 -3.75 13.08 -12.77
C LYS A 358 -2.61 13.76 -13.54
N PRO A 359 -1.33 13.68 -13.11
CA PRO A 359 -0.22 14.26 -13.87
C PRO A 359 -0.11 13.70 -15.29
N LEU A 360 -0.29 12.39 -15.49
CA LEU A 360 -0.26 11.80 -16.83
C LEU A 360 -1.38 12.31 -17.73
N VAL A 361 -2.61 12.40 -17.21
CA VAL A 361 -3.74 12.94 -17.96
C VAL A 361 -3.53 14.42 -18.31
N GLU A 362 -2.93 15.20 -17.42
CA GLU A 362 -2.63 16.61 -17.61
C GLU A 362 -1.47 16.84 -18.59
N LEU A 363 -0.57 15.88 -18.73
CA LEU A 363 0.46 15.83 -19.79
C LEU A 363 -0.11 15.43 -21.16
N GLY A 364 -1.42 15.11 -21.26
CA GLY A 364 -2.08 14.77 -22.52
C GLY A 364 -2.19 13.28 -22.80
N TYR A 365 -1.75 12.39 -21.89
CA TYR A 365 -1.97 10.95 -22.06
C TYR A 365 -3.44 10.57 -21.89
N GLY A 366 -3.91 9.59 -22.67
CA GLY A 366 -5.27 9.08 -22.56
C GLY A 366 -5.58 8.46 -21.18
N ARG A 367 -6.83 8.54 -20.72
CA ARG A 367 -7.27 7.99 -19.42
C ARG A 367 -6.93 6.52 -19.25
N MET A 368 -7.02 5.71 -20.33
CA MET A 368 -6.67 4.29 -20.30
C MET A 368 -5.16 4.11 -20.07
N ALA A 369 -4.31 4.85 -20.79
CA ALA A 369 -2.86 4.79 -20.62
C ALA A 369 -2.45 5.20 -19.19
N ALA A 370 -3.06 6.23 -18.63
CA ALA A 370 -2.82 6.64 -17.24
C ALA A 370 -3.24 5.55 -16.25
N SER A 371 -4.36 4.85 -16.48
CA SER A 371 -4.79 3.71 -15.66
C SER A 371 -3.82 2.54 -15.77
N VAL A 372 -3.38 2.18 -16.97
CA VAL A 372 -2.39 1.13 -17.19
C VAL A 372 -1.07 1.45 -16.47
N ALA A 373 -0.61 2.70 -16.50
CA ALA A 373 0.59 3.12 -15.76
C ALA A 373 0.43 2.95 -14.24
N VAL A 374 -0.74 3.25 -13.68
CA VAL A 374 -1.04 3.01 -12.25
C VAL A 374 -0.98 1.53 -11.92
N PHE A 375 -1.62 0.67 -12.71
CA PHE A 375 -1.56 -0.77 -12.50
C PHE A 375 -0.16 -1.34 -12.70
N PHE A 376 0.62 -0.81 -13.64
CA PHE A 376 2.01 -1.21 -13.86
C PHE A 376 2.89 -0.94 -12.63
N VAL A 377 2.82 0.27 -12.06
CA VAL A 377 3.56 0.62 -10.83
C VAL A 377 3.10 -0.25 -9.67
N SER A 378 1.79 -0.47 -9.53
CA SER A 378 1.24 -1.38 -8.53
C SER A 378 1.74 -2.80 -8.72
N ALA A 379 1.72 -3.32 -9.95
CA ALA A 379 2.20 -4.66 -10.31
C ALA A 379 3.69 -4.84 -9.98
N PHE A 380 4.52 -3.83 -10.28
CA PHE A 380 5.93 -3.83 -9.93
C PHE A 380 6.14 -3.99 -8.42
N PHE A 381 5.43 -3.21 -7.58
CA PHE A 381 5.60 -3.33 -6.13
C PHE A 381 5.01 -4.63 -5.57
N HIS A 382 3.96 -5.19 -6.15
CA HIS A 382 3.47 -6.51 -5.74
C HIS A 382 4.50 -7.60 -6.03
N GLU A 383 5.11 -7.56 -7.21
CA GLU A 383 6.19 -8.49 -7.57
C GLU A 383 7.40 -8.30 -6.66
N TYR A 384 7.81 -7.05 -6.43
CA TYR A 384 8.94 -6.71 -5.55
C TYR A 384 8.75 -7.27 -4.13
N LEU A 385 7.54 -7.13 -3.55
CA LEU A 385 7.22 -7.59 -2.20
C LEU A 385 7.20 -9.12 -2.05
N VAL A 386 7.02 -9.85 -3.14
CA VAL A 386 6.97 -11.32 -3.11
C VAL A 386 8.29 -11.92 -3.61
N SER A 387 8.74 -11.52 -4.78
CA SER A 387 9.90 -12.13 -5.45
C SER A 387 11.22 -11.83 -4.75
N VAL A 388 11.41 -10.62 -4.23
CA VAL A 388 12.66 -10.26 -3.55
C VAL A 388 12.87 -11.04 -2.26
N PRO A 389 11.90 -11.09 -1.31
CA PRO A 389 12.04 -11.89 -0.10
C PRO A 389 12.19 -13.40 -0.36
N LEU A 390 11.46 -13.94 -1.33
CA LEU A 390 11.52 -15.34 -1.72
C LEU A 390 12.76 -15.66 -2.59
N ARG A 391 13.43 -14.64 -3.14
CA ARG A 391 14.51 -14.80 -4.12
C ARG A 391 14.11 -15.66 -5.32
N THR A 392 12.82 -15.58 -5.68
CA THR A 392 12.19 -16.34 -6.76
C THR A 392 11.55 -15.33 -7.72
N TYR A 393 12.28 -14.99 -8.80
CA TYR A 393 11.89 -13.94 -9.74
C TYR A 393 11.04 -14.52 -10.87
N LYS A 394 9.72 -14.63 -10.65
CA LYS A 394 8.77 -15.32 -11.58
C LYS A 394 7.59 -14.47 -12.04
N THR A 395 7.51 -13.25 -11.87
CA THR A 395 6.48 -12.31 -12.40
C THR A 395 5.00 -12.70 -12.19
N TRP A 396 4.69 -13.69 -11.33
CA TRP A 396 3.30 -14.12 -11.13
C TRP A 396 2.43 -13.05 -10.46
N ALA A 397 2.97 -12.34 -9.45
CA ALA A 397 2.26 -11.26 -8.80
C ALA A 397 2.10 -10.06 -9.74
N PHE A 398 3.10 -9.77 -10.57
CA PHE A 398 3.03 -8.76 -11.61
C PHE A 398 1.92 -9.07 -12.61
N MET A 399 1.90 -10.30 -13.15
CA MET A 399 0.87 -10.75 -14.11
C MET A 399 -0.53 -10.76 -13.49
N GLY A 400 -0.65 -11.19 -12.22
CA GLY A 400 -1.90 -11.16 -11.48
C GLY A 400 -2.47 -9.75 -11.34
N MET A 401 -1.61 -8.76 -11.06
CA MET A 401 -2.02 -7.36 -10.98
C MET A 401 -2.35 -6.76 -12.35
N MET A 402 -1.57 -7.03 -13.38
CA MET A 402 -1.89 -6.57 -14.74
C MET A 402 -3.17 -7.25 -15.27
N GLY A 403 -3.43 -8.48 -14.88
CA GLY A 403 -4.66 -9.22 -15.17
C GLY A 403 -5.94 -8.59 -14.58
N GLN A 404 -5.80 -7.68 -13.58
CA GLN A 404 -6.94 -6.93 -13.07
C GLN A 404 -7.57 -5.98 -14.10
N ILE A 405 -6.81 -5.56 -15.11
CA ILE A 405 -7.30 -4.68 -16.18
C ILE A 405 -8.37 -5.39 -17.02
N PRO A 406 -8.11 -6.54 -17.67
CA PRO A 406 -9.17 -7.28 -18.38
C PRO A 406 -10.27 -7.78 -17.43
N LEU A 407 -9.94 -8.18 -16.21
CA LEU A 407 -10.94 -8.60 -15.22
C LEU A 407 -11.89 -7.45 -14.84
N SER A 408 -11.39 -6.21 -14.78
CA SER A 408 -12.23 -5.02 -14.59
C SER A 408 -13.25 -4.85 -15.73
N MET A 409 -12.84 -5.11 -16.99
CA MET A 409 -13.76 -5.05 -18.14
C MET A 409 -14.84 -6.14 -18.01
N ILE A 410 -14.46 -7.36 -17.64
CA ILE A 410 -15.40 -8.47 -17.41
C ILE A 410 -16.37 -8.14 -16.28
N SER A 411 -15.89 -7.64 -15.15
CA SER A 411 -16.73 -7.30 -13.99
C SER A 411 -17.74 -6.19 -14.32
N LYS A 412 -17.35 -5.17 -15.10
CA LYS A 412 -18.23 -4.11 -15.58
C LYS A 412 -19.28 -4.64 -16.57
N PHE A 413 -18.89 -5.56 -17.44
CA PHE A 413 -19.83 -6.23 -18.33
C PHE A 413 -20.88 -7.02 -17.54
N MET A 414 -20.46 -7.79 -16.53
CA MET A 414 -21.36 -8.54 -15.65
C MET A 414 -22.30 -7.63 -14.87
N GLU A 415 -21.76 -6.54 -14.29
CA GLU A 415 -22.56 -5.52 -13.60
C GLU A 415 -23.63 -4.91 -14.54
N LYS A 416 -23.22 -4.51 -15.74
CA LYS A 416 -24.14 -3.87 -16.71
C LYS A 416 -25.20 -4.82 -17.25
N ARG A 417 -24.84 -6.09 -17.50
CA ARG A 417 -25.71 -7.08 -18.13
C ARG A 417 -26.66 -7.77 -17.15
N TYR A 418 -26.16 -8.09 -15.94
CA TYR A 418 -26.86 -8.92 -14.97
C TYR A 418 -27.13 -8.22 -13.64
N GLY A 419 -26.58 -7.02 -13.44
CA GLY A 419 -26.79 -6.19 -12.26
C GLY A 419 -25.63 -6.19 -11.25
N PRO A 420 -25.69 -5.28 -10.26
CA PRO A 420 -24.59 -5.01 -9.33
C PRO A 420 -24.12 -6.24 -8.53
N ARG A 421 -25.04 -7.14 -8.18
CA ARG A 421 -24.70 -8.37 -7.43
C ARG A 421 -23.77 -9.29 -8.20
N TRP A 422 -23.96 -9.41 -9.51
CA TRP A 422 -23.10 -10.26 -10.34
C TRP A 422 -21.70 -9.69 -10.51
N GLY A 423 -21.59 -8.36 -10.64
CA GLY A 423 -20.28 -7.72 -10.61
C GLY A 423 -19.57 -7.89 -9.26
N ASN A 424 -20.29 -7.79 -8.15
CA ASN A 424 -19.75 -8.05 -6.81
C ASN A 424 -19.30 -9.52 -6.65
N LEU A 425 -20.02 -10.50 -7.20
CA LEU A 425 -19.60 -11.90 -7.23
C LEU A 425 -18.26 -12.09 -7.96
N VAL A 426 -18.03 -11.39 -9.07
CA VAL A 426 -16.74 -11.43 -9.78
C VAL A 426 -15.62 -10.87 -8.90
N VAL A 427 -15.86 -9.77 -8.17
CA VAL A 427 -14.90 -9.20 -7.22
C VAL A 427 -14.52 -10.25 -6.16
N TRP A 428 -15.50 -10.84 -5.50
CA TRP A 428 -15.24 -11.83 -4.45
C TRP A 428 -14.57 -13.10 -4.99
N ALA A 429 -15.00 -13.61 -6.13
CA ALA A 429 -14.39 -14.79 -6.75
C ALA A 429 -12.91 -14.54 -7.07
N SER A 430 -12.59 -13.36 -7.60
CA SER A 430 -11.19 -12.99 -7.91
C SER A 430 -10.32 -12.91 -6.66
N LEU A 431 -10.84 -12.35 -5.55
CA LEU A 431 -10.12 -12.24 -4.29
C LEU A 431 -9.92 -13.61 -3.62
N ILE A 432 -10.97 -14.46 -3.61
CA ILE A 432 -10.94 -15.74 -2.95
C ILE A 432 -10.06 -16.76 -3.68
N LEU A 433 -10.01 -16.72 -5.01
CA LEU A 433 -9.25 -17.70 -5.82
C LEU A 433 -7.89 -17.17 -6.29
N GLY A 434 -7.78 -15.89 -6.61
CA GLY A 434 -6.57 -15.33 -7.20
C GLY A 434 -5.36 -15.33 -6.27
N GLN A 435 -5.55 -14.94 -5.01
CA GLN A 435 -4.46 -14.93 -4.03
C GLN A 435 -3.93 -16.33 -3.71
N PRO A 436 -4.77 -17.34 -3.38
CA PRO A 436 -4.29 -18.70 -3.13
C PRO A 436 -3.57 -19.30 -4.34
N LEU A 437 -4.05 -19.05 -5.55
CA LEU A 437 -3.38 -19.50 -6.77
C LEU A 437 -1.97 -18.91 -6.87
N CYS A 438 -1.82 -17.61 -6.66
CA CYS A 438 -0.53 -16.94 -6.68
C CYS A 438 0.41 -17.51 -5.61
N ILE A 439 -0.08 -17.75 -4.39
CA ILE A 439 0.69 -18.36 -3.29
C ILE A 439 1.18 -19.76 -3.68
N MET A 440 0.31 -20.60 -4.25
CA MET A 440 0.69 -21.94 -4.68
C MET A 440 1.76 -21.92 -5.80
N MET A 441 1.64 -21.02 -6.76
CA MET A 441 2.62 -20.86 -7.85
C MET A 441 3.99 -20.42 -7.29
N TYR A 442 4.05 -19.42 -6.43
CA TYR A 442 5.31 -18.99 -5.82
C TYR A 442 5.93 -20.04 -4.91
N TYR A 443 5.12 -20.76 -4.15
CA TYR A 443 5.63 -21.83 -3.30
C TYR A 443 6.22 -22.99 -4.12
N HIS A 444 5.53 -23.40 -5.16
CA HIS A 444 6.03 -24.43 -6.09
C HIS A 444 7.38 -24.01 -6.69
N ASP A 445 7.45 -22.82 -7.25
CA ASP A 445 8.67 -22.32 -7.87
C ASP A 445 9.82 -22.11 -6.86
N TYR A 446 9.47 -21.68 -5.63
CA TYR A 446 10.43 -21.56 -4.53
C TYR A 446 11.05 -22.92 -4.18
N VAL A 447 10.24 -23.98 -4.08
CA VAL A 447 10.71 -25.33 -3.75
C VAL A 447 11.61 -25.85 -4.87
N ILE A 448 11.20 -25.75 -6.13
CA ILE A 448 12.02 -26.18 -7.27
C ILE A 448 13.35 -25.43 -7.31
N THR A 449 13.33 -24.12 -7.12
CA THR A 449 14.54 -23.29 -7.25
C THR A 449 15.53 -23.50 -6.11
N HIS A 450 15.06 -23.73 -4.85
CA HIS A 450 15.92 -23.72 -3.66
C HIS A 450 16.14 -25.10 -3.03
N ILE A 451 15.27 -26.07 -3.30
CA ILE A 451 15.29 -27.38 -2.65
C ILE A 451 15.64 -28.49 -3.66
N GLY A 452 15.32 -28.25 -4.95
CA GLY A 452 15.57 -29.20 -6.05
C GLY A 452 14.43 -30.21 -6.24
N GLU A 453 14.32 -30.77 -7.47
CA GLU A 453 13.28 -31.72 -7.83
C GLU A 453 13.39 -33.06 -7.07
N ASP A 454 14.61 -33.50 -6.74
CA ASP A 454 14.87 -34.78 -6.03
C ASP A 454 14.29 -34.84 -4.60
N LEU A 455 13.95 -33.68 -4.01
CA LEU A 455 13.36 -33.61 -2.67
C LEU A 455 11.83 -33.55 -2.70
N ILE A 456 11.23 -33.27 -3.84
CA ILE A 456 9.76 -33.30 -4.01
C ILE A 456 9.25 -34.71 -3.70
N ASP A 457 9.96 -35.74 -4.17
CA ASP A 457 9.62 -37.14 -3.90
C ASP A 457 9.82 -37.55 -2.44
N ARG A 458 10.78 -36.96 -1.73
CA ARG A 458 11.02 -37.24 -0.28
C ARG A 458 10.03 -36.53 0.65
N TYR A 459 9.60 -35.31 0.33
CA TYR A 459 8.64 -34.55 1.17
C TYR A 459 7.17 -34.84 0.82
N GLY A 460 6.93 -35.53 -0.30
CA GLY A 460 5.59 -35.89 -0.73
C GLY A 460 4.98 -37.09 -0.05
N HIS A 461 5.77 -37.83 0.70
CA HIS A 461 5.34 -39.03 1.41
C HIS A 461 5.21 -38.84 2.95
N VAL A 462 5.23 -37.60 3.45
CA VAL A 462 5.10 -37.30 4.89
C VAL A 462 3.73 -36.70 5.23
#